data_cf5c4b56021a821028f58aa45ea56223
#
_entry.id   cf5c4b56021a821028f58aa45ea56223
#
_cell.length_a   1.000
_cell.length_b   1.000
_cell.length_c   1.000
_cell.angle_alpha   90.00
_cell.angle_beta   90.00
_cell.angle_gamma   90.00
#
_symmetry.space_group_name_H-M   'P 1'
#
loop_
_entity.id
_entity.type
_entity.pdbx_description
1 polymer ?
#
loop_
_entity_poly.entity_id
_entity_poly.type
_entity_poly.pdbx_seq_one_letter_code
_entity_poly.pdbx_strand_id
1 'polypeptide(L)'
;MPKNYRSRPRIFDTNIFLRFITGDNPKFSPEAKQLFIRAQKGEYKIYLDELVFGEIVWTLQSFYDYTREEIRKNLGNLLNSNFVVNPRKRLMKKALEKYVMMTNLSFSDCWIYELSNVESMRLETFDKGLSKQVKN
;
A
#
# COMPACT_ATOMS: atom_id res chain seq x y z
N MET A 1 -27.95 3.53 -14.52
CA MET A 1 -26.53 3.22 -14.38
C MET A 1 -26.13 2.12 -15.35
N PRO A 2 -25.08 2.31 -16.10
CA PRO A 2 -24.54 1.26 -16.94
C PRO A 2 -24.20 0.02 -16.11
N LYS A 3 -24.47 -1.17 -16.66
CA LYS A 3 -24.17 -2.44 -16.00
C LYS A 3 -22.73 -2.50 -15.48
N ASN A 4 -21.79 -1.85 -16.18
CA ASN A 4 -20.37 -1.85 -15.86
C ASN A 4 -20.02 -1.11 -14.56
N TYR A 5 -20.89 -0.24 -14.09
CA TYR A 5 -20.63 0.49 -12.85
C TYR A 5 -20.64 -0.42 -11.62
N ARG A 6 -21.56 -1.37 -11.58
CA ARG A 6 -21.67 -2.30 -10.44
C ARG A 6 -20.51 -3.28 -10.36
N SER A 7 -19.87 -3.59 -11.50
CA SER A 7 -18.72 -4.49 -11.54
C SER A 7 -17.38 -3.80 -11.35
N ARG A 8 -17.36 -2.46 -11.32
CA ARG A 8 -16.12 -1.71 -11.11
C ARG A 8 -15.68 -1.78 -9.67
N PRO A 9 -14.36 -1.83 -9.43
CA PRO A 9 -13.83 -1.76 -8.09
C PRO A 9 -14.25 -0.45 -7.38
N ARG A 10 -14.30 -0.50 -6.07
CA ARG A 10 -14.53 0.68 -5.24
C ARG A 10 -13.21 1.20 -4.71
N ILE A 11 -12.99 2.49 -4.82
CA ILE A 11 -11.81 3.13 -4.20
C ILE A 11 -12.12 3.33 -2.73
N PHE A 12 -11.21 2.87 -1.88
CA PHE A 12 -11.27 3.15 -0.45
C PHE A 12 -10.23 4.22 -0.13
N ASP A 13 -10.62 5.21 0.69
CA ASP A 13 -9.66 6.21 1.13
C ASP A 13 -8.76 5.67 2.24
N THR A 14 -7.74 6.44 2.58
CA THR A 14 -6.72 6.06 3.54
C THR A 14 -7.31 5.67 4.90
N ASN A 15 -8.29 6.44 5.40
CA ASN A 15 -8.84 6.20 6.73
C ASN A 15 -9.59 4.88 6.85
N ILE A 16 -10.24 4.42 5.78
CA ILE A 16 -10.90 3.11 5.80
C ILE A 16 -9.86 2.01 6.05
N PHE A 17 -8.74 2.06 5.34
CA PHE A 17 -7.65 1.11 5.55
C PHE A 17 -7.06 1.21 6.95
N LEU A 18 -6.81 2.43 7.43
CA LEU A 18 -6.22 2.64 8.76
C LEU A 18 -7.14 2.13 9.87
N ARG A 19 -8.44 2.42 9.78
CA ARG A 19 -9.41 1.94 10.78
C ARG A 19 -9.51 0.43 10.78
N PHE A 20 -9.40 -0.18 9.61
CA PHE A 20 -9.39 -1.65 9.49
C PHE A 20 -8.11 -2.25 10.08
N ILE A 21 -6.95 -1.72 9.72
CA ILE A 21 -5.66 -2.26 10.15
C ILE A 21 -5.44 -2.07 11.66
N THR A 22 -5.70 -0.88 12.17
CA THR A 22 -5.39 -0.52 13.56
C THR A 22 -6.49 -0.91 14.55
N GLY A 23 -7.74 -0.95 14.10
CA GLY A 23 -8.87 -1.28 14.97
C GLY A 23 -9.07 -0.28 16.10
N ASP A 24 -8.55 0.95 15.97
CA ASP A 24 -8.44 1.92 17.05
C ASP A 24 -9.66 2.80 17.26
N ASN A 25 -10.66 2.72 16.38
CA ASN A 25 -11.82 3.60 16.45
C ASN A 25 -13.09 2.80 16.73
N PRO A 26 -13.76 3.02 17.89
CA PRO A 26 -14.93 2.21 18.27
C PRO A 26 -16.11 2.31 17.30
N LYS A 27 -16.21 3.41 16.56
CA LYS A 27 -17.29 3.62 15.59
C LYS A 27 -16.89 3.18 14.20
N PHE A 28 -15.76 3.67 13.70
CA PHE A 28 -15.38 3.49 12.30
C PHE A 28 -14.63 2.20 12.01
N SER A 29 -13.93 1.62 12.99
CA SER A 29 -13.23 0.35 12.77
C SER A 29 -14.18 -0.80 12.49
N PRO A 30 -15.31 -0.96 13.22
CA PRO A 30 -16.31 -1.97 12.85
C PRO A 30 -16.94 -1.73 11.48
N GLU A 31 -17.19 -0.47 11.10
CA GLU A 31 -17.71 -0.14 9.76
C GLU A 31 -16.71 -0.49 8.67
N ALA A 32 -15.43 -0.15 8.88
CA ALA A 32 -14.37 -0.51 7.95
C ALA A 32 -14.28 -2.04 7.79
N LYS A 33 -14.32 -2.77 8.89
CA LYS A 33 -14.29 -4.23 8.87
C LYS A 33 -15.43 -4.81 8.02
N GLN A 34 -16.64 -4.26 8.14
CA GLN A 34 -17.77 -4.72 7.34
C GLN A 34 -17.56 -4.48 5.85
N LEU A 35 -16.95 -3.34 5.49
CA LEU A 35 -16.62 -3.06 4.10
C LEU A 35 -15.65 -4.08 3.53
N PHE A 36 -14.64 -4.49 4.30
CA PHE A 36 -13.68 -5.52 3.88
C PHE A 36 -14.33 -6.91 3.80
N ILE A 37 -15.21 -7.25 4.75
CA ILE A 37 -15.93 -8.53 4.74
C ILE A 37 -16.80 -8.64 3.48
N ARG A 38 -17.48 -7.57 3.09
CA ARG A 38 -18.33 -7.56 1.89
C ARG A 38 -17.50 -7.76 0.62
N ALA A 39 -16.33 -7.13 0.55
CA ALA A 39 -15.39 -7.35 -0.55
C ALA A 39 -14.90 -8.81 -0.57
N GLN A 40 -14.55 -9.35 0.59
CA GLN A 40 -14.12 -10.74 0.74
C GLN A 40 -15.20 -11.72 0.27
N LYS A 41 -16.47 -11.40 0.51
CA LYS A 41 -17.61 -12.21 0.05
C LYS A 41 -17.90 -12.06 -1.45
N GLY A 42 -17.15 -11.22 -2.15
CA GLY A 42 -17.29 -11.06 -3.60
C GLY A 42 -18.30 -10.00 -4.04
N GLU A 43 -18.81 -9.17 -3.13
CA GLU A 43 -19.76 -8.12 -3.52
C GLU A 43 -19.12 -7.05 -4.41
N TYR A 44 -17.83 -6.76 -4.19
CA TYR A 44 -17.05 -5.82 -4.98
C TYR A 44 -15.57 -6.05 -4.73
N LYS A 45 -14.72 -5.45 -5.56
CA LYS A 45 -13.28 -5.40 -5.35
C LYS A 45 -12.90 -4.03 -4.83
N ILE A 46 -11.82 -3.98 -4.05
CA ILE A 46 -11.29 -2.75 -3.47
C ILE A 46 -10.10 -2.30 -4.33
N TYR A 47 -10.17 -1.09 -4.89
CA TYR A 47 -9.03 -0.49 -5.56
C TYR A 47 -8.15 0.21 -4.53
N LEU A 48 -6.93 -0.27 -4.38
CA LEU A 48 -5.93 0.34 -3.50
C LEU A 48 -5.05 1.26 -4.34
N ASP A 49 -5.31 2.55 -4.27
CA ASP A 49 -4.56 3.56 -5.00
C ASP A 49 -3.14 3.72 -4.45
N GLU A 50 -2.19 4.04 -5.32
CA GLU A 50 -0.77 4.17 -4.94
C GLU A 50 -0.52 5.31 -3.97
N LEU A 51 -1.20 6.44 -4.13
CA LEU A 51 -1.08 7.55 -3.18
C LEU A 51 -1.64 7.16 -1.81
N VAL A 52 -2.76 6.47 -1.79
CA VAL A 52 -3.35 5.95 -0.56
C VAL A 52 -2.40 4.95 0.09
N PHE A 53 -1.81 4.07 -0.70
CA PHE A 53 -0.85 3.08 -0.21
C PHE A 53 0.34 3.74 0.50
N GLY A 54 0.94 4.73 -0.14
CA GLY A 54 2.05 5.50 0.45
C GLY A 54 1.65 6.22 1.73
N GLU A 55 0.46 6.80 1.76
CA GLU A 55 -0.07 7.48 2.94
C GLU A 55 -0.31 6.52 4.10
N ILE A 56 -0.80 5.31 3.82
CA ILE A 56 -0.98 4.27 4.83
C ILE A 56 0.39 3.93 5.47
N VAL A 57 1.40 3.68 4.65
CA VAL A 57 2.75 3.35 5.16
C VAL A 57 3.26 4.46 6.05
N TRP A 58 3.20 5.70 5.57
CA TRP A 58 3.70 6.85 6.33
C TRP A 58 2.96 7.01 7.66
N THR A 59 1.64 6.90 7.64
CA THR A 59 0.82 7.10 8.84
C THR A 59 1.03 5.99 9.87
N LEU A 60 1.12 4.73 9.42
CA LEU A 60 1.39 3.62 10.33
C LEU A 60 2.75 3.78 11.00
N GLN A 61 3.76 4.20 10.26
CA GLN A 61 5.10 4.41 10.81
C GLN A 61 5.17 5.63 11.74
N SER A 62 4.67 6.77 11.27
CA SER A 62 4.88 8.05 11.92
C SER A 62 3.91 8.35 13.05
N PHE A 63 2.67 7.89 12.93
CA PHE A 63 1.61 8.18 13.89
C PHE A 63 1.32 7.00 14.82
N TYR A 64 1.32 5.78 14.28
CA TYR A 64 0.99 4.58 15.05
C TYR A 64 2.21 3.82 15.55
N ASP A 65 3.40 4.26 15.20
CA ASP A 65 4.66 3.63 15.60
C ASP A 65 4.80 2.15 15.22
N TYR A 66 4.18 1.77 14.11
CA TYR A 66 4.37 0.43 13.56
C TYR A 66 5.80 0.26 13.08
N THR A 67 6.38 -0.91 13.31
CA THR A 67 7.68 -1.25 12.74
C THR A 67 7.53 -1.48 11.24
N ARG A 68 8.63 -1.38 10.51
CA ARG A 68 8.65 -1.65 9.07
C ARG A 68 8.14 -3.06 8.76
N GLU A 69 8.53 -4.03 9.59
CA GLU A 69 8.08 -5.41 9.43
C GLU A 69 6.57 -5.56 9.67
N GLU A 70 6.03 -4.88 10.67
CA GLU A 70 4.59 -4.89 10.92
C GLU A 70 3.82 -4.27 9.76
N ILE A 71 4.34 -3.18 9.18
CA ILE A 71 3.73 -2.52 8.00
C ILE A 71 3.77 -3.47 6.82
N ARG A 72 4.92 -4.09 6.55
CA ARG A 72 5.07 -5.05 5.46
C ARG A 72 4.09 -6.22 5.61
N LYS A 73 3.95 -6.75 6.82
CA LYS A 73 3.04 -7.87 7.09
C LYS A 73 1.59 -7.50 6.83
N ASN A 74 1.14 -6.37 7.39
CA ASN A 74 -0.24 -5.92 7.24
C ASN A 74 -0.59 -5.59 5.80
N LEU A 75 0.23 -4.80 5.14
CA LEU A 75 -0.02 -4.40 3.75
C LEU A 75 0.23 -5.55 2.78
N GLY A 76 1.18 -6.40 3.08
CA GLY A 76 1.41 -7.61 2.29
C GLY A 76 0.19 -8.53 2.28
N ASN A 77 -0.47 -8.68 3.43
CA ASN A 77 -1.71 -9.46 3.52
C ASN A 77 -2.82 -8.87 2.65
N LEU A 78 -2.95 -7.54 2.65
CA LEU A 78 -3.92 -6.86 1.78
C LEU A 78 -3.59 -7.09 0.30
N LEU A 79 -2.32 -6.93 -0.07
CA LEU A 79 -1.89 -7.11 -1.46
C LEU A 79 -2.03 -8.57 -1.93
N ASN A 80 -1.96 -9.53 -1.02
CA ASN A 80 -2.16 -10.94 -1.34
C ASN A 80 -3.64 -11.32 -1.45
N SER A 81 -4.54 -10.45 -1.03
CA SER A 81 -5.98 -10.69 -1.12
C SER A 81 -6.47 -10.48 -2.56
N ASN A 82 -7.23 -11.43 -3.08
CA ASN A 82 -7.73 -11.37 -4.45
C ASN A 82 -8.80 -10.28 -4.66
N PHE A 83 -9.40 -9.78 -3.57
CA PHE A 83 -10.40 -8.71 -3.64
C PHE A 83 -9.79 -7.31 -3.56
N VAL A 84 -8.49 -7.19 -3.36
CA VAL A 84 -7.76 -5.93 -3.42
C VAL A 84 -7.05 -5.87 -4.78
N VAL A 85 -7.29 -4.82 -5.55
CA VAL A 85 -6.77 -4.72 -6.92
C VAL A 85 -5.99 -3.43 -7.14
N ASN A 86 -4.91 -3.54 -7.87
CA ASN A 86 -4.14 -2.47 -8.47
C ASN A 86 -3.19 -3.09 -9.50
N PRO A 87 -3.03 -2.49 -10.70
CA PRO A 87 -2.10 -3.04 -11.70
C PRO A 87 -0.67 -3.19 -11.23
N ARG A 88 -0.26 -2.43 -10.21
CA ARG A 88 1.10 -2.41 -9.67
C ARG A 88 1.26 -3.12 -8.34
N LYS A 89 0.40 -4.08 -8.02
CA LYS A 89 0.50 -4.86 -6.77
C LYS A 89 1.88 -5.47 -6.59
N ARG A 90 2.46 -6.00 -7.66
CA ARG A 90 3.79 -6.61 -7.59
C ARG A 90 4.87 -5.60 -7.24
N LEU A 91 4.76 -4.40 -7.80
CA LEU A 91 5.66 -3.30 -7.47
C LEU A 91 5.51 -2.87 -6.01
N MET A 92 4.28 -2.76 -5.53
CA MET A 92 3.98 -2.44 -4.13
C MET A 92 4.63 -3.44 -3.18
N LYS A 93 4.55 -4.74 -3.49
CA LYS A 93 5.18 -5.79 -2.68
C LYS A 93 6.69 -5.66 -2.66
N LYS A 94 7.31 -5.39 -3.82
CA LYS A 94 8.75 -5.21 -3.93
C LYS A 94 9.23 -4.00 -3.13
N ALA A 95 8.47 -2.91 -3.19
CA ALA A 95 8.80 -1.71 -2.44
C ALA A 95 8.73 -1.95 -0.92
N LEU A 96 7.73 -2.71 -0.46
CA LEU A 96 7.63 -3.08 0.96
C LEU A 96 8.81 -3.96 1.41
N GLU A 97 9.23 -4.91 0.59
CA GLU A 97 10.39 -5.75 0.90
C GLU A 97 11.66 -4.90 1.02
N LYS A 98 11.86 -4.00 0.08
CA LYS A 98 12.98 -3.06 0.12
C LYS A 98 12.96 -2.17 1.35
N TYR A 99 11.77 -1.70 1.70
CA TYR A 99 11.53 -0.84 2.86
C TYR A 99 11.96 -1.51 4.17
N VAL A 100 11.73 -2.81 4.31
CA VAL A 100 12.18 -3.58 5.48
C VAL A 100 13.68 -3.77 5.45
N MET A 101 14.26 -4.06 4.29
CA MET A 101 15.69 -4.35 4.15
C MET A 101 16.57 -3.12 4.28
N MET A 102 16.13 -1.99 3.75
CA MET A 102 16.92 -0.75 3.67
C MET A 102 16.38 0.28 4.65
N THR A 103 16.78 0.14 5.92
CA THR A 103 16.26 0.98 7.01
C THR A 103 16.65 2.45 6.92
N ASN A 104 17.65 2.78 6.10
CA ASN A 104 18.08 4.16 5.83
C ASN A 104 17.26 4.83 4.73
N LEU A 105 16.36 4.11 4.06
CA LEU A 105 15.53 4.66 3.01
C LEU A 105 14.09 4.81 3.50
N SER A 106 13.43 5.90 3.06
CA SER A 106 12.00 6.05 3.27
C SER A 106 11.23 5.12 2.34
N PHE A 107 9.93 4.95 2.58
CA PHE A 107 9.11 4.16 1.68
C PHE A 107 9.07 4.78 0.28
N SER A 108 8.97 6.11 0.17
CA SER A 108 8.97 6.76 -1.14
C SER A 108 10.27 6.53 -1.91
N ASP A 109 11.42 6.50 -1.22
CA ASP A 109 12.70 6.14 -1.85
C ASP A 109 12.64 4.72 -2.41
N CYS A 110 12.14 3.79 -1.63
CA CYS A 110 12.00 2.39 -2.06
C CYS A 110 11.05 2.26 -3.25
N TRP A 111 9.96 3.01 -3.22
CA TRP A 111 8.99 3.02 -4.30
C TRP A 111 9.58 3.50 -5.61
N ILE A 112 10.23 4.69 -5.62
CA ILE A 112 10.80 5.24 -6.85
C ILE A 112 11.97 4.41 -7.37
N TYR A 113 12.74 3.80 -6.47
CA TYR A 113 13.81 2.88 -6.86
C TYR A 113 13.25 1.66 -7.60
N GLU A 114 12.26 0.99 -7.02
CA GLU A 114 11.65 -0.19 -7.64
C GLU A 114 10.90 0.17 -8.92
N LEU A 115 10.24 1.33 -8.95
CA LEU A 115 9.55 1.82 -10.13
C LEU A 115 10.54 2.04 -11.28
N SER A 116 11.70 2.64 -10.98
CA SER A 116 12.74 2.88 -11.99
C SER A 116 13.22 1.57 -12.62
N ASN A 117 13.37 0.53 -11.80
CA ASN A 117 13.80 -0.78 -12.29
C ASN A 117 12.74 -1.45 -13.17
N VAL A 118 11.48 -1.44 -12.70
CA VAL A 118 10.37 -2.10 -13.40
C VAL A 118 10.08 -1.43 -14.75
N GLU A 119 10.11 -0.09 -14.77
CA GLU A 119 9.78 0.69 -15.96
C GLU A 119 11.01 1.08 -16.78
N SER A 120 12.17 0.59 -16.40
CA SER A 120 13.45 0.88 -17.08
C SER A 120 13.73 2.37 -17.23
N MET A 121 13.41 3.12 -16.16
CA MET A 121 13.68 4.55 -16.09
C MET A 121 14.93 4.81 -15.26
N ARG A 122 15.69 5.81 -15.66
CA ARG A 122 16.86 6.22 -14.89
C ARG A 122 16.43 7.04 -13.69
N LEU A 123 16.88 6.64 -12.49
CA LEU A 123 16.61 7.37 -11.26
C LEU A 123 17.70 8.41 -11.02
N GLU A 124 17.30 9.68 -10.93
CA GLU A 124 18.17 10.77 -10.54
C GLU A 124 17.85 11.16 -9.10
N THR A 125 18.88 11.30 -8.27
CA THR A 125 18.69 11.64 -6.85
C THR A 125 19.94 12.31 -6.28
N PHE A 126 19.74 13.20 -5.32
CA PHE A 126 20.83 13.77 -4.51
C PHE A 126 21.02 13.01 -3.19
N ASP A 127 20.12 12.09 -2.85
CA ASP A 127 20.23 11.30 -1.64
C ASP A 127 21.32 10.25 -1.76
N LYS A 128 22.29 10.27 -0.82
CA LYS A 128 23.43 9.36 -0.87
C LYS A 128 23.04 7.90 -0.65
N GLY A 129 22.10 7.66 0.25
CA GLY A 129 21.62 6.31 0.51
C GLY A 129 20.95 5.69 -0.69
N LEU A 130 20.13 6.48 -1.38
CA LEU A 130 19.42 6.04 -2.58
C LEU A 130 20.38 5.91 -3.77
N SER A 131 21.33 6.84 -3.90
CA SER A 131 22.35 6.79 -4.96
C SER A 131 23.14 5.49 -4.96
N LYS A 132 23.44 4.95 -3.79
CA LYS A 132 24.17 3.68 -3.66
C LYS A 132 23.41 2.49 -4.23
N GLN A 133 22.10 2.58 -4.32
CA GLN A 133 21.25 1.51 -4.85
C GLN A 133 21.14 1.59 -6.38
N VAL A 134 21.37 2.77 -6.95
CA VAL A 134 21.27 2.98 -8.39
C VAL A 134 22.53 2.39 -9.04
N LYS A 135 22.35 1.38 -9.87
CA LYS A 135 23.44 0.80 -10.66
C LYS A 135 23.55 1.58 -11.98
N ASN A 136 24.72 2.11 -12.21
CA ASN A 136 25.01 2.80 -13.47
C ASN A 136 25.19 1.81 -14.60
#